data_fe1f5531934b79b57cededce5a260fc1
#
_entry.id   fe1f5531934b79b57cededce5a260fc1
#
_cell.length_a   1.000
_cell.length_b   1.000
_cell.length_c   1.000
_cell.angle_alpha   90.00
_cell.angle_beta   90.00
_cell.angle_gamma   90.00
#
_symmetry.space_group_name_H-M   'P 1'
#
loop_
_entity.id
_entity.type
_entity.pdbx_description
1 polymer ?
#
loop_
_entity_poly.entity_id
_entity_poly.type
_entity_poly.pdbx_seq_one_letter_code
_entity_poly.pdbx_strand_id
1 'polypeptide(L)'
;ETGHIERCLQEFRVRGVKTNIPFLINLVTHPEFLAGNCTTRFIDETPSLFDFPIRQDRATRILSFLAETIVNGNPLMKNRPPVVRRNPATVPAFDSQKSPPAGSRTKLLELGPEKFAATIRANKSLGLTDTTMRDAHQSLLATRMRSYDMIAVADAYARLADGLFSLEMWGGATFDTAMRFLKECPWERLTRLREKIPNILFQMLLRASNAVGYTNYPDNVVQSFVKESASAGIDVFRVFDPLNWVPNMEVAMKAVQDSGALCEATVCYTGDVLDPKRDKYTLKYYVDLAKELEKRGAHLLAIKDMAGLCKPFAAGRLAKALHDAVGLPIHFHTHDTSGAALASCLEAARHGASVVDAAMAPFAGLTSQPNLNAIVEATRNTDLDTGLDPE
;
A
#
# COMPACT_ATOMS: atom_id res chain seq x y z
N GLU A 1 15.01 -24.14 -11.95
CA GLU A 1 14.37 -22.80 -11.92
C GLU A 1 15.41 -21.66 -11.89
N THR A 2 16.49 -21.77 -11.10
CA THR A 2 17.55 -20.74 -11.00
C THR A 2 18.25 -20.44 -12.31
N GLY A 3 18.45 -21.44 -13.18
CA GLY A 3 19.03 -21.24 -14.52
C GLY A 3 18.18 -20.37 -15.45
N HIS A 4 16.85 -20.37 -15.29
CA HIS A 4 15.97 -19.46 -16.02
C HIS A 4 16.09 -18.02 -15.52
N ILE A 5 16.24 -17.84 -14.20
CA ILE A 5 16.43 -16.52 -13.59
C ILE A 5 17.76 -15.92 -14.04
N GLU A 6 18.84 -16.70 -13.99
CA GLU A 6 20.16 -16.27 -14.47
C GLU A 6 20.09 -15.80 -15.93
N ARG A 7 19.49 -16.62 -16.81
CA ARG A 7 19.35 -16.29 -18.22
C ARG A 7 18.53 -14.99 -18.42
N CYS A 8 17.39 -14.84 -17.73
CA CYS A 8 16.59 -13.63 -17.79
C CYS A 8 17.41 -12.39 -17.38
N LEU A 9 18.15 -12.48 -16.28
CA LEU A 9 19.01 -11.39 -15.80
C LEU A 9 20.13 -11.06 -16.79
N GLN A 10 20.71 -12.06 -17.46
CA GLN A 10 21.75 -11.86 -18.47
C GLN A 10 21.22 -11.26 -19.78
N GLU A 11 20.00 -11.61 -20.18
CA GLU A 11 19.34 -11.09 -21.37
C GLU A 11 18.72 -9.70 -21.16
N PHE A 12 18.43 -9.33 -19.91
CA PHE A 12 17.83 -8.05 -19.58
C PHE A 12 18.81 -6.89 -19.83
N ARG A 13 18.38 -5.90 -20.62
CA ARG A 13 19.23 -4.78 -21.03
C ARG A 13 18.71 -3.47 -20.47
N VAL A 14 19.32 -3.02 -19.38
CA VAL A 14 19.12 -1.66 -18.85
C VAL A 14 20.38 -0.84 -19.11
N ARG A 15 20.24 0.31 -19.74
CA ARG A 15 21.35 1.20 -20.10
C ARG A 15 21.09 2.62 -19.59
N GLY A 16 22.18 3.33 -19.31
CA GLY A 16 22.11 4.71 -18.83
C GLY A 16 21.99 4.88 -17.32
N VAL A 17 21.68 3.80 -16.60
CA VAL A 17 21.63 3.76 -15.12
C VAL A 17 22.36 2.54 -14.58
N LYS A 18 22.91 2.64 -13.38
CA LYS A 18 23.45 1.48 -12.65
C LYS A 18 22.29 0.70 -12.03
N THR A 19 22.35 -0.61 -12.17
CA THR A 19 21.36 -1.53 -11.60
C THR A 19 22.04 -2.53 -10.70
N ASN A 20 21.26 -3.25 -9.91
CA ASN A 20 21.73 -4.39 -9.10
C ASN A 20 21.74 -5.73 -9.86
N ILE A 21 21.50 -5.73 -11.17
CA ILE A 21 21.53 -6.96 -11.99
C ILE A 21 22.82 -7.75 -11.80
N PRO A 22 24.04 -7.15 -11.81
CA PRO A 22 25.28 -7.91 -11.56
C PRO A 22 25.30 -8.58 -10.19
N PHE A 23 24.83 -7.92 -9.16
CA PHE A 23 24.68 -8.51 -7.83
C PHE A 23 23.69 -9.67 -7.84
N LEU A 24 22.54 -9.51 -8.49
CA LEU A 24 21.53 -10.57 -8.58
C LEU A 24 22.06 -11.79 -9.34
N ILE A 25 22.84 -11.58 -10.41
CA ILE A 25 23.50 -12.70 -11.13
C ILE A 25 24.47 -13.42 -10.19
N ASN A 26 25.36 -12.70 -9.48
CA ASN A 26 26.28 -13.32 -8.52
C ASN A 26 25.52 -14.09 -7.43
N LEU A 27 24.41 -13.53 -6.94
CA LEU A 27 23.59 -14.16 -5.92
C LEU A 27 22.96 -15.47 -6.41
N VAL A 28 22.24 -15.47 -7.55
CA VAL A 28 21.50 -16.64 -8.03
C VAL A 28 22.40 -17.74 -8.58
N THR A 29 23.68 -17.43 -8.87
CA THR A 29 24.68 -18.42 -9.31
C THR A 29 25.61 -18.87 -8.18
N HIS A 30 25.51 -18.28 -6.98
CA HIS A 30 26.35 -18.66 -5.86
C HIS A 30 26.04 -20.08 -5.37
N PRO A 31 27.07 -20.96 -5.14
CA PRO A 31 26.84 -22.34 -4.75
C PRO A 31 25.96 -22.53 -3.51
N GLU A 32 26.18 -21.74 -2.47
CA GLU A 32 25.36 -21.79 -1.24
C GLU A 32 23.91 -21.41 -1.48
N PHE A 33 23.67 -20.42 -2.38
CA PHE A 33 22.32 -20.05 -2.77
C PHE A 33 21.63 -21.17 -3.55
N LEU A 34 22.34 -21.81 -4.47
CA LEU A 34 21.84 -22.96 -5.26
C LEU A 34 21.54 -24.17 -4.38
N ALA A 35 22.33 -24.38 -3.33
CA ALA A 35 22.14 -25.44 -2.35
C ALA A 35 21.02 -25.16 -1.35
N GLY A 36 20.49 -23.93 -1.31
CA GLY A 36 19.46 -23.51 -0.34
C GLY A 36 19.98 -23.30 1.10
N ASN A 37 21.28 -23.13 1.27
CA ASN A 37 21.95 -22.97 2.58
C ASN A 37 22.04 -21.52 3.06
N CYS A 38 21.27 -20.61 2.43
CA CYS A 38 21.35 -19.18 2.74
C CYS A 38 20.67 -18.85 4.07
N THR A 39 21.39 -18.12 4.91
CA THR A 39 20.84 -17.50 6.12
C THR A 39 20.50 -16.05 5.87
N THR A 40 19.84 -15.39 6.83
CA THR A 40 19.57 -13.94 6.78
C THR A 40 20.83 -13.08 6.74
N ARG A 41 22.00 -13.63 7.09
CA ARG A 41 23.31 -12.97 7.10
C ARG A 41 24.14 -13.26 5.84
N PHE A 42 23.65 -14.12 4.96
CA PHE A 42 24.40 -14.61 3.79
C PHE A 42 24.96 -13.45 2.94
N ILE A 43 24.17 -12.41 2.69
CA ILE A 43 24.60 -11.25 1.89
C ILE A 43 25.72 -10.48 2.58
N ASP A 44 25.60 -10.27 3.90
CA ASP A 44 26.60 -9.53 4.69
C ASP A 44 27.91 -10.30 4.86
N GLU A 45 27.83 -11.63 4.90
CA GLU A 45 28.96 -12.53 5.12
C GLU A 45 29.66 -12.98 3.82
N THR A 46 29.13 -12.60 2.64
CA THR A 46 29.66 -13.03 1.34
C THR A 46 30.09 -11.85 0.47
N PRO A 47 31.27 -11.23 0.72
CA PRO A 47 31.72 -10.06 -0.03
C PRO A 47 31.85 -10.29 -1.54
N SER A 48 32.10 -11.52 -1.98
CA SER A 48 32.22 -11.87 -3.41
C SER A 48 30.95 -11.59 -4.22
N LEU A 49 29.79 -11.47 -3.56
CA LEU A 49 28.54 -11.06 -4.23
C LEU A 49 28.61 -9.65 -4.83
N PHE A 50 29.54 -8.83 -4.34
CA PHE A 50 29.73 -7.44 -4.77
C PHE A 50 30.93 -7.26 -5.72
N ASP A 51 31.57 -8.35 -6.14
CA ASP A 51 32.63 -8.33 -7.13
C ASP A 51 32.04 -8.28 -8.54
N PHE A 52 32.00 -7.08 -9.14
CA PHE A 52 31.43 -6.88 -10.46
C PHE A 52 32.51 -6.71 -11.53
N PRO A 53 32.53 -7.55 -12.59
CA PRO A 53 33.46 -7.36 -13.69
C PRO A 53 33.20 -6.04 -14.42
N ILE A 54 34.25 -5.27 -14.67
CA ILE A 54 34.15 -4.01 -15.42
C ILE A 54 33.89 -4.36 -16.90
N ARG A 55 32.67 -4.24 -17.35
CA ARG A 55 32.29 -4.44 -18.76
C ARG A 55 32.66 -3.18 -19.56
N GLN A 56 33.51 -3.35 -20.58
CA GLN A 56 33.80 -2.30 -21.56
C GLN A 56 32.77 -2.37 -22.69
N ASP A 57 31.68 -1.63 -22.55
CA ASP A 57 30.61 -1.55 -23.54
C ASP A 57 30.55 -0.16 -24.18
N ARG A 58 30.75 -0.09 -25.51
CA ARG A 58 30.64 1.15 -26.29
C ARG A 58 29.31 1.87 -26.11
N ALA A 59 28.23 1.08 -26.08
CA ALA A 59 26.91 1.65 -25.94
C ALA A 59 26.68 2.30 -24.56
N THR A 60 27.22 1.69 -23.51
CA THR A 60 27.19 2.27 -22.15
C THR A 60 28.01 3.55 -22.10
N ARG A 61 29.18 3.62 -22.76
CA ARG A 61 29.98 4.85 -22.84
C ARG A 61 29.25 5.98 -23.55
N ILE A 62 28.59 5.69 -24.69
CA ILE A 62 27.80 6.68 -25.43
C ILE A 62 26.62 7.17 -24.59
N LEU A 63 25.87 6.25 -23.96
CA LEU A 63 24.75 6.60 -23.11
C LEU A 63 25.18 7.40 -21.87
N SER A 64 26.33 7.05 -21.25
CA SER A 64 26.88 7.81 -20.14
C SER A 64 27.27 9.23 -20.57
N PHE A 65 27.92 9.36 -21.74
CA PHE A 65 28.24 10.67 -22.29
C PHE A 65 27.00 11.52 -22.60
N LEU A 66 25.96 10.90 -23.19
CA LEU A 66 24.70 11.59 -23.46
C LEU A 66 24.00 11.99 -22.16
N ALA A 67 23.92 11.07 -21.18
CA ALA A 67 23.33 11.34 -19.89
C ALA A 67 24.06 12.45 -19.13
N GLU A 68 25.39 12.41 -19.13
CA GLU A 68 26.21 13.47 -18.52
C GLU A 68 26.01 14.81 -19.20
N THR A 69 25.94 14.82 -20.53
CA THR A 69 25.66 16.04 -21.31
C THR A 69 24.26 16.60 -21.05
N ILE A 70 23.25 15.72 -20.88
CA ILE A 70 21.87 16.12 -20.60
C ILE A 70 21.74 16.65 -19.16
N VAL A 71 22.35 15.96 -18.19
CA VAL A 71 22.19 16.29 -16.75
C VAL A 71 23.09 17.45 -16.34
N ASN A 72 24.35 17.43 -16.74
CA ASN A 72 25.36 18.40 -16.34
C ASN A 72 25.52 19.54 -17.36
N GLY A 73 24.83 19.41 -18.50
CA GLY A 73 24.94 20.35 -19.62
C GLY A 73 26.17 20.11 -20.49
N ASN A 74 26.09 20.57 -21.74
CA ASN A 74 27.25 20.55 -22.62
C ASN A 74 28.17 21.74 -22.27
N PRO A 75 29.48 21.51 -22.04
CA PRO A 75 30.44 22.58 -21.75
C PRO A 75 30.39 23.73 -22.78
N LEU A 76 30.09 23.42 -24.03
CA LEU A 76 29.95 24.39 -25.12
C LEU A 76 28.67 25.24 -25.02
N MET A 77 27.76 24.89 -24.12
CA MET A 77 26.47 25.58 -23.93
C MET A 77 26.40 26.37 -22.61
N LYS A 78 27.51 26.45 -21.87
CA LYS A 78 27.57 27.09 -20.54
C LYS A 78 27.03 28.53 -20.49
N ASN A 79 27.06 29.25 -21.61
CA ASN A 79 26.60 30.65 -21.70
C ASN A 79 25.17 30.79 -22.25
N ARG A 80 24.43 29.70 -22.48
CA ARG A 80 23.04 29.79 -22.90
C ARG A 80 22.12 29.67 -21.67
N PRO A 81 21.10 30.51 -21.55
CA PRO A 81 20.14 30.38 -20.47
C PRO A 81 19.50 28.99 -20.53
N PRO A 82 19.38 28.31 -19.37
CA PRO A 82 18.73 27.00 -19.32
C PRO A 82 17.28 27.11 -19.79
N VAL A 83 16.91 26.26 -20.75
CA VAL A 83 15.51 26.13 -21.16
C VAL A 83 14.77 25.42 -20.03
N VAL A 84 14.17 26.17 -19.13
CA VAL A 84 13.32 25.62 -18.08
C VAL A 84 11.99 25.24 -18.73
N ARG A 85 11.89 24.01 -19.20
CA ARG A 85 10.59 23.41 -19.53
C ARG A 85 9.89 23.06 -18.21
N ARG A 86 9.10 23.96 -17.69
CA ARG A 86 8.15 23.64 -16.64
C ARG A 86 6.88 23.12 -17.33
N ASN A 87 6.70 21.81 -17.33
CA ASN A 87 5.37 21.27 -17.53
C ASN A 87 4.70 21.36 -16.15
N PRO A 88 3.75 22.28 -15.95
CA PRO A 88 2.98 22.29 -14.70
C PRO A 88 2.24 20.95 -14.59
N ALA A 89 2.16 20.42 -13.37
CA ALA A 89 1.31 19.26 -13.11
C ALA A 89 -0.13 19.63 -13.50
N THR A 90 -0.76 18.79 -14.32
CA THR A 90 -2.16 18.95 -14.64
C THR A 90 -2.95 18.44 -13.44
N VAL A 91 -3.65 19.34 -12.75
CA VAL A 91 -4.58 19.01 -11.69
C VAL A 91 -5.99 19.06 -12.29
N PRO A 92 -6.88 18.12 -11.98
CA PRO A 92 -8.27 18.19 -12.41
C PRO A 92 -8.91 19.53 -12.02
N ALA A 93 -9.74 20.07 -12.90
CA ALA A 93 -10.43 21.33 -12.65
C ALA A 93 -11.52 21.12 -11.58
N PHE A 94 -11.53 21.96 -10.57
CA PHE A 94 -12.57 22.00 -9.53
C PHE A 94 -12.88 23.44 -9.13
N ASP A 95 -14.08 23.63 -8.57
CA ASP A 95 -14.49 24.93 -8.07
C ASP A 95 -13.88 25.15 -6.65
N SER A 96 -12.81 25.94 -6.60
CA SER A 96 -12.10 26.25 -5.34
C SER A 96 -12.92 27.09 -4.36
N GLN A 97 -14.01 27.72 -4.79
CA GLN A 97 -14.89 28.53 -3.92
C GLN A 97 -15.89 27.68 -3.15
N LYS A 98 -16.16 26.47 -3.62
CA LYS A 98 -17.03 25.53 -2.91
C LYS A 98 -16.25 24.78 -1.82
N SER A 99 -16.86 24.69 -0.65
CA SER A 99 -16.35 23.80 0.40
C SER A 99 -16.39 22.34 -0.07
N PRO A 100 -15.44 21.48 0.39
CA PRO A 100 -15.54 20.05 0.14
C PRO A 100 -16.89 19.50 0.63
N PRO A 101 -17.54 18.60 -0.14
CA PRO A 101 -18.79 17.97 0.30
C PRO A 101 -18.55 17.06 1.50
N ALA A 102 -19.64 16.65 2.16
CA ALA A 102 -19.57 15.69 3.25
C ALA A 102 -19.13 14.31 2.73
N GLY A 103 -18.10 13.74 3.35
CA GLY A 103 -17.52 12.45 2.96
C GLY A 103 -17.56 11.42 4.09
N SER A 104 -16.76 10.39 3.94
CA SER A 104 -16.67 9.27 4.90
C SER A 104 -16.25 9.73 6.31
N ARG A 105 -15.33 10.69 6.42
CA ARG A 105 -14.90 11.22 7.72
C ARG A 105 -16.01 11.97 8.44
N THR A 106 -16.79 12.76 7.72
CA THR A 106 -17.95 13.45 8.30
C THR A 106 -18.88 12.45 8.97
N LYS A 107 -19.20 11.35 8.28
CA LYS A 107 -20.05 10.29 8.80
C LYS A 107 -19.46 9.59 10.04
N LEU A 108 -18.13 9.35 10.04
CA LEU A 108 -17.46 8.77 11.21
C LEU A 108 -17.58 9.67 12.43
N LEU A 109 -17.35 10.98 12.28
CA LEU A 109 -17.42 11.94 13.38
C LEU A 109 -18.84 12.09 13.95
N GLU A 110 -19.85 11.94 13.11
CA GLU A 110 -21.28 11.99 13.52
C GLU A 110 -21.74 10.73 14.23
N LEU A 111 -21.30 9.54 13.76
CA LEU A 111 -21.83 8.25 14.21
C LEU A 111 -20.98 7.61 15.32
N GLY A 112 -19.68 7.91 15.35
CA GLY A 112 -18.70 7.17 16.13
C GLY A 112 -18.32 5.83 15.48
N PRO A 113 -17.22 5.19 15.95
CA PRO A 113 -16.61 4.03 15.29
C PRO A 113 -17.54 2.85 15.11
N GLU A 114 -18.26 2.43 16.15
CA GLU A 114 -19.13 1.23 16.15
C GLU A 114 -20.30 1.37 15.18
N LYS A 115 -21.03 2.50 15.27
CA LYS A 115 -22.17 2.76 14.40
C LYS A 115 -21.73 2.97 12.95
N PHE A 116 -20.59 3.63 12.75
CA PHE A 116 -20.03 3.81 11.43
C PHE A 116 -19.67 2.46 10.80
N ALA A 117 -18.99 1.56 11.52
CA ALA A 117 -18.68 0.22 11.05
C ALA A 117 -19.94 -0.58 10.71
N ALA A 118 -20.97 -0.51 11.56
CA ALA A 118 -22.28 -1.14 11.28
C ALA A 118 -22.93 -0.60 9.99
N THR A 119 -22.81 0.71 9.74
CA THR A 119 -23.31 1.33 8.50
C THR A 119 -22.55 0.82 7.27
N ILE A 120 -21.22 0.70 7.35
CA ILE A 120 -20.40 0.14 6.27
C ILE A 120 -20.77 -1.32 6.00
N ARG A 121 -20.99 -2.11 7.07
CA ARG A 121 -21.43 -3.50 6.95
C ARG A 121 -22.78 -3.64 6.25
N ALA A 122 -23.72 -2.76 6.53
CA ALA A 122 -25.06 -2.78 5.98
C ALA A 122 -25.15 -2.21 4.56
N ASN A 123 -24.18 -1.42 4.14
CA ASN A 123 -24.16 -0.82 2.81
C ASN A 123 -23.91 -1.89 1.75
N LYS A 124 -24.63 -1.81 0.62
CA LYS A 124 -24.43 -2.68 -0.53
C LYS A 124 -23.38 -2.14 -1.50
N SER A 125 -23.28 -0.82 -1.63
CA SER A 125 -22.29 -0.17 -2.48
C SER A 125 -20.88 -0.48 -2.00
N LEU A 126 -19.97 -0.79 -2.93
CA LEU A 126 -18.58 -1.10 -2.61
C LEU A 126 -17.84 0.17 -2.20
N GLY A 127 -17.22 0.17 -1.02
CA GLY A 127 -16.29 1.22 -0.61
C GLY A 127 -14.91 1.03 -1.27
N LEU A 128 -14.25 2.14 -1.62
CA LEU A 128 -12.90 2.12 -2.17
C LEU A 128 -11.93 2.88 -1.27
N THR A 129 -10.81 2.24 -0.94
CA THR A 129 -9.64 2.91 -0.36
C THR A 129 -8.63 3.17 -1.46
N ASP A 130 -8.22 4.43 -1.61
CA ASP A 130 -7.12 4.76 -2.50
C ASP A 130 -5.79 4.71 -1.75
N THR A 131 -4.88 3.88 -2.24
CA THR A 131 -3.56 3.64 -1.67
C THR A 131 -2.45 4.46 -2.36
N THR A 132 -2.81 5.33 -3.30
CA THR A 132 -1.86 6.08 -4.13
C THR A 132 -0.84 6.86 -3.30
N MET A 133 -1.29 7.47 -2.19
CA MET A 133 -0.44 8.30 -1.32
C MET A 133 0.40 7.50 -0.32
N ARG A 134 0.31 6.16 -0.30
CA ARG A 134 1.15 5.31 0.55
C ARG A 134 1.64 4.06 -0.17
N ASP A 135 0.82 2.99 -0.24
CA ASP A 135 1.29 1.66 -0.66
C ASP A 135 1.64 1.61 -2.15
N ALA A 136 0.87 2.28 -2.99
CA ALA A 136 1.12 2.32 -4.42
C ALA A 136 2.48 2.93 -4.75
N HIS A 137 2.79 4.12 -4.24
CA HIS A 137 4.11 4.72 -4.48
C HIS A 137 5.23 4.04 -3.68
N GLN A 138 4.93 3.38 -2.56
CA GLN A 138 5.88 2.53 -1.88
C GLN A 138 6.30 1.37 -2.79
N SER A 139 5.36 0.76 -3.47
CA SER A 139 5.56 -0.39 -4.35
C SER A 139 6.25 -0.02 -5.67
N LEU A 140 5.94 1.12 -6.26
CA LEU A 140 6.42 1.53 -7.59
C LEU A 140 7.57 2.53 -7.57
N LEU A 141 7.63 3.41 -6.56
CA LEU A 141 8.63 4.48 -6.45
C LEU A 141 9.51 4.35 -5.21
N ALA A 142 9.57 3.17 -4.59
CA ALA A 142 10.30 2.96 -3.34
C ALA A 142 10.00 4.06 -2.30
N THR A 143 8.73 4.44 -2.16
CA THR A 143 8.21 5.45 -1.22
C THR A 143 8.70 6.88 -1.50
N ARG A 144 9.10 7.23 -2.75
CA ARG A 144 9.71 8.54 -3.09
C ARG A 144 8.72 9.60 -3.58
N MET A 145 7.40 9.43 -3.42
CA MET A 145 6.47 10.53 -3.70
C MET A 145 6.65 11.65 -2.66
N ARG A 146 6.84 12.88 -3.13
CA ARG A 146 7.09 14.04 -2.27
C ARG A 146 5.79 14.60 -1.73
N SER A 147 5.86 15.26 -0.57
CA SER A 147 4.72 16.01 -0.01
C SER A 147 4.19 17.05 -0.99
N TYR A 148 5.08 17.70 -1.74
CA TYR A 148 4.70 18.66 -2.77
C TYR A 148 3.71 18.09 -3.80
N ASP A 149 3.99 16.88 -4.28
CA ASP A 149 3.18 16.21 -5.31
C ASP A 149 1.79 15.81 -4.73
N MET A 150 1.75 15.28 -3.52
CA MET A 150 0.50 14.93 -2.83
C MET A 150 -0.37 16.15 -2.53
N ILE A 151 0.25 17.23 -2.04
CA ILE A 151 -0.47 18.47 -1.69
C ILE A 151 -1.03 19.16 -2.94
N ALA A 152 -0.36 19.03 -4.08
CA ALA A 152 -0.82 19.62 -5.35
C ALA A 152 -2.18 19.08 -5.80
N VAL A 153 -2.51 17.82 -5.50
CA VAL A 153 -3.77 17.17 -5.88
C VAL A 153 -4.80 17.09 -4.73
N ALA A 154 -4.41 17.46 -3.52
CA ALA A 154 -5.22 17.26 -2.32
C ALA A 154 -6.59 17.95 -2.38
N ASP A 155 -6.64 19.20 -2.85
CA ASP A 155 -7.89 19.95 -3.00
C ASP A 155 -8.86 19.31 -4.01
N ALA A 156 -8.33 18.69 -5.06
CA ALA A 156 -9.11 17.93 -6.04
C ALA A 156 -9.70 16.66 -5.40
N TYR A 157 -8.90 15.90 -4.64
CA TYR A 157 -9.39 14.72 -3.90
C TYR A 157 -10.57 15.06 -3.00
N ALA A 158 -10.47 16.13 -2.22
CA ALA A 158 -11.51 16.53 -1.29
C ALA A 158 -12.86 16.84 -1.96
N ARG A 159 -12.86 17.21 -3.26
CA ARG A 159 -14.03 17.69 -3.98
C ARG A 159 -14.55 16.74 -5.03
N LEU A 160 -13.65 15.98 -5.67
CA LEU A 160 -13.98 15.11 -6.79
C LEU A 160 -13.98 13.63 -6.42
N ALA A 161 -13.36 13.26 -5.29
CA ALA A 161 -13.27 11.89 -4.82
C ALA A 161 -13.84 11.72 -3.39
N ASP A 162 -14.80 12.57 -3.01
CA ASP A 162 -15.43 12.59 -1.68
C ASP A 162 -16.19 11.31 -1.33
N GLY A 163 -16.59 10.53 -2.33
CA GLY A 163 -17.20 9.20 -2.18
C GLY A 163 -16.24 8.08 -1.78
N LEU A 164 -14.91 8.32 -1.74
CA LEU A 164 -13.95 7.34 -1.27
C LEU A 164 -14.19 6.96 0.20
N PHE A 165 -14.00 5.67 0.50
CA PHE A 165 -14.01 5.21 1.88
C PHE A 165 -12.84 5.81 2.66
N SER A 166 -11.61 5.67 2.16
CA SER A 166 -10.43 6.26 2.80
C SER A 166 -9.30 6.52 1.81
N LEU A 167 -8.34 7.34 2.26
CA LEU A 167 -7.04 7.54 1.63
C LEU A 167 -5.96 6.98 2.55
N GLU A 168 -5.13 6.09 2.03
CA GLU A 168 -4.02 5.55 2.81
C GLU A 168 -2.85 6.52 2.80
N MET A 169 -2.47 7.05 3.97
CA MET A 169 -1.48 8.13 4.13
C MET A 169 -0.14 7.65 4.65
N TRP A 170 -0.15 6.73 5.61
CA TRP A 170 1.03 6.27 6.32
C TRP A 170 1.11 4.74 6.39
N GLY A 171 2.32 4.24 6.55
CA GLY A 171 2.61 2.83 6.75
C GLY A 171 3.92 2.41 6.12
N GLY A 172 4.33 1.18 6.35
CA GLY A 172 5.53 0.61 5.76
C GLY A 172 6.77 1.47 5.95
N ALA A 173 7.33 1.98 4.87
CA ALA A 173 8.55 2.79 4.85
C ALA A 173 8.32 4.30 4.84
N THR A 174 7.08 4.79 5.05
CA THR A 174 6.76 6.22 4.93
C THR A 174 7.67 7.09 5.79
N PHE A 175 7.80 6.78 7.09
CA PHE A 175 8.59 7.59 8.03
C PHE A 175 10.08 7.57 7.68
N ASP A 176 10.64 6.38 7.51
CA ASP A 176 12.05 6.22 7.19
C ASP A 176 12.41 6.94 5.88
N THR A 177 11.62 6.73 4.83
CA THR A 177 11.90 7.32 3.52
C THR A 177 11.69 8.83 3.50
N ALA A 178 10.62 9.34 4.13
CA ALA A 178 10.38 10.78 4.20
C ALA A 178 11.54 11.49 4.89
N MET A 179 11.97 11.02 6.07
CA MET A 179 13.04 11.66 6.84
C MET A 179 14.42 11.43 6.23
N ARG A 180 14.74 10.19 5.83
CA ARG A 180 16.08 9.83 5.37
C ARG A 180 16.39 10.31 3.96
N PHE A 181 15.47 10.13 3.03
CA PHE A 181 15.71 10.37 1.60
C PHE A 181 15.08 11.65 1.08
N LEU A 182 13.83 11.94 1.45
CA LEU A 182 13.13 13.13 0.96
C LEU A 182 13.46 14.38 1.80
N LYS A 183 13.98 14.20 3.02
CA LYS A 183 14.23 15.28 3.98
C LYS A 183 12.95 16.04 4.34
N GLU A 184 11.85 15.31 4.45
CA GLU A 184 10.52 15.82 4.76
C GLU A 184 10.02 15.27 6.10
N CYS A 185 9.21 16.06 6.81
CA CYS A 185 8.54 15.64 8.03
C CYS A 185 7.22 14.93 7.69
N PRO A 186 7.05 13.63 8.02
CA PRO A 186 5.80 12.92 7.74
C PRO A 186 4.61 13.48 8.52
N TRP A 187 4.82 14.04 9.71
CA TRP A 187 3.78 14.67 10.53
C TRP A 187 3.27 15.96 9.86
N GLU A 188 4.17 16.84 9.44
CA GLU A 188 3.80 18.06 8.71
C GLU A 188 3.06 17.73 7.41
N ARG A 189 3.53 16.69 6.67
CA ARG A 189 2.84 16.17 5.48
C ARG A 189 1.39 15.82 5.80
N LEU A 190 1.17 15.03 6.85
CA LEU A 190 -0.17 14.57 7.23
C LEU A 190 -1.07 15.75 7.61
N THR A 191 -0.60 16.67 8.45
CA THR A 191 -1.37 17.83 8.90
C THR A 191 -1.79 18.69 7.71
N ARG A 192 -0.86 19.00 6.80
CA ARG A 192 -1.15 19.80 5.60
C ARG A 192 -2.13 19.10 4.66
N LEU A 193 -2.04 17.78 4.52
CA LEU A 193 -3.02 17.01 3.74
C LEU A 193 -4.39 17.01 4.43
N ARG A 194 -4.43 16.86 5.76
CA ARG A 194 -5.69 16.89 6.52
C ARG A 194 -6.40 18.25 6.43
N GLU A 195 -5.65 19.34 6.43
CA GLU A 195 -6.21 20.70 6.22
C GLU A 195 -6.91 20.83 4.86
N LYS A 196 -6.35 20.20 3.81
CA LYS A 196 -6.89 20.25 2.45
C LYS A 196 -7.99 19.21 2.17
N ILE A 197 -7.92 18.06 2.84
CA ILE A 197 -8.88 16.95 2.69
C ILE A 197 -9.56 16.72 4.06
N PRO A 198 -10.51 17.56 4.48
CA PRO A 198 -11.13 17.45 5.80
C PRO A 198 -12.22 16.35 5.88
N ASN A 199 -12.72 15.88 4.75
CA ASN A 199 -13.96 15.11 4.61
C ASN A 199 -13.77 13.61 4.36
N ILE A 200 -12.60 13.15 3.91
CA ILE A 200 -12.31 11.74 3.62
C ILE A 200 -11.49 11.13 4.78
N LEU A 201 -11.74 9.89 5.13
CA LEU A 201 -10.98 9.17 6.15
C LEU A 201 -9.51 9.03 5.73
N PHE A 202 -8.60 9.28 6.68
CA PHE A 202 -7.20 8.96 6.50
C PHE A 202 -6.88 7.65 7.21
N GLN A 203 -6.27 6.74 6.46
CA GLN A 203 -5.89 5.43 6.92
C GLN A 203 -4.37 5.31 7.05
N MET A 204 -3.92 4.54 8.04
CA MET A 204 -2.54 4.11 8.13
C MET A 204 -2.42 2.62 8.37
N LEU A 205 -1.34 2.04 7.85
CA LEU A 205 -0.90 0.70 8.21
C LEU A 205 -0.02 0.76 9.46
N LEU A 206 -0.44 0.08 10.52
CA LEU A 206 0.26 0.04 11.81
C LEU A 206 0.79 -1.38 12.07
N ARG A 207 2.12 -1.52 12.15
CA ARG A 207 2.78 -2.80 12.33
C ARG A 207 2.82 -3.19 13.81
N ALA A 208 1.65 -3.39 14.41
CA ALA A 208 1.50 -3.81 15.82
C ALA A 208 2.50 -3.12 16.75
N SER A 209 3.25 -3.86 17.58
CA SER A 209 4.25 -3.29 18.49
C SER A 209 5.47 -2.64 17.80
N ASN A 210 5.66 -2.84 16.51
CA ASN A 210 6.69 -2.15 15.74
C ASN A 210 6.26 -0.75 15.27
N ALA A 211 4.99 -0.39 15.45
CA ALA A 211 4.41 0.86 14.95
C ALA A 211 4.80 1.13 13.48
N VAL A 212 5.65 2.10 13.22
CA VAL A 212 6.21 2.41 11.87
C VAL A 212 7.70 2.07 11.77
N GLY A 213 8.26 1.40 12.76
CA GLY A 213 9.67 1.01 12.83
C GLY A 213 9.92 -0.45 12.42
N TYR A 214 11.13 -0.93 12.71
CA TYR A 214 11.62 -2.26 12.34
C TYR A 214 11.98 -3.13 13.55
N THR A 215 11.73 -2.64 14.77
CA THR A 215 11.89 -3.35 16.03
C THR A 215 10.65 -3.14 16.89
N ASN A 216 10.44 -4.01 17.88
CA ASN A 216 9.35 -3.80 18.83
C ASN A 216 9.66 -2.60 19.72
N TYR A 217 8.68 -1.73 19.88
CA TYR A 217 8.72 -0.63 20.82
C TYR A 217 8.02 -1.01 22.14
N PRO A 218 8.37 -0.38 23.25
CA PRO A 218 7.62 -0.49 24.50
C PRO A 218 6.16 -0.05 24.33
N ASP A 219 5.25 -0.63 25.10
CA ASP A 219 3.81 -0.40 25.01
C ASP A 219 3.43 1.09 25.09
N ASN A 220 4.06 1.84 25.99
CA ASN A 220 3.81 3.27 26.14
C ASN A 220 4.22 4.09 24.91
N VAL A 221 5.22 3.65 24.15
CA VAL A 221 5.61 4.29 22.89
C VAL A 221 4.56 4.04 21.83
N VAL A 222 4.07 2.79 21.71
CA VAL A 222 2.99 2.44 20.76
C VAL A 222 1.72 3.23 21.09
N GLN A 223 1.33 3.29 22.36
CA GLN A 223 0.16 4.04 22.83
C GLN A 223 0.28 5.55 22.50
N SER A 224 1.43 6.14 22.82
CA SER A 224 1.68 7.55 22.50
C SER A 224 1.67 7.82 21.00
N PHE A 225 2.29 6.93 20.20
CA PHE A 225 2.32 7.06 18.76
C PHE A 225 0.91 7.02 18.15
N VAL A 226 0.07 6.09 18.59
CA VAL A 226 -1.33 5.99 18.13
C VAL A 226 -2.11 7.25 18.50
N LYS A 227 -2.01 7.69 19.74
CA LYS A 227 -2.67 8.91 20.24
C LYS A 227 -2.29 10.14 19.41
N GLU A 228 -0.99 10.36 19.19
CA GLU A 228 -0.51 11.49 18.41
C GLU A 228 -0.91 11.38 16.94
N SER A 229 -0.90 10.17 16.37
CA SER A 229 -1.33 9.93 14.99
C SER A 229 -2.81 10.24 14.78
N ALA A 230 -3.68 9.82 15.71
CA ALA A 230 -5.10 10.16 15.69
C ALA A 230 -5.31 11.65 15.81
N SER A 231 -4.60 12.33 16.74
CA SER A 231 -4.64 13.79 16.91
C SER A 231 -4.17 14.55 15.67
N ALA A 232 -3.20 14.00 14.94
CA ALA A 232 -2.69 14.57 13.68
C ALA A 232 -3.61 14.32 12.47
N GLY A 233 -4.64 13.47 12.63
CA GLY A 233 -5.68 13.29 11.61
C GLY A 233 -5.79 11.89 11.00
N ILE A 234 -5.18 10.86 11.57
CA ILE A 234 -5.46 9.47 11.17
C ILE A 234 -6.78 9.04 11.81
N ASP A 235 -7.69 8.53 10.98
CA ASP A 235 -9.02 8.09 11.38
C ASP A 235 -9.13 6.55 11.43
N VAL A 236 -8.34 5.83 10.60
CA VAL A 236 -8.37 4.36 10.48
C VAL A 236 -6.97 3.80 10.69
N PHE A 237 -6.82 2.92 11.66
CA PHE A 237 -5.58 2.20 11.91
C PHE A 237 -5.73 0.74 11.49
N ARG A 238 -5.08 0.36 10.39
CA ARG A 238 -4.96 -1.02 9.93
C ARG A 238 -3.84 -1.70 10.72
N VAL A 239 -4.21 -2.34 11.84
CA VAL A 239 -3.28 -3.03 12.73
C VAL A 239 -3.01 -4.43 12.19
N PHE A 240 -1.75 -4.78 12.00
CA PHE A 240 -1.36 -6.12 11.54
C PHE A 240 -0.11 -6.65 12.23
N ASP A 241 -0.02 -7.97 12.28
CA ASP A 241 1.19 -8.73 12.52
C ASP A 241 1.44 -9.65 11.32
N PRO A 242 2.66 -9.68 10.71
CA PRO A 242 2.91 -10.45 9.50
C PRO A 242 2.81 -11.96 9.70
N LEU A 243 2.89 -12.44 10.94
CA LEU A 243 2.74 -13.83 11.32
C LEU A 243 1.36 -14.17 11.89
N ASN A 244 0.44 -13.19 11.88
CA ASN A 244 -0.88 -13.28 12.51
C ASN A 244 -0.82 -13.61 14.01
N TRP A 245 0.21 -13.10 14.70
CA TRP A 245 0.34 -13.30 16.15
C TRP A 245 -0.45 -12.25 16.92
N VAL A 246 -1.67 -12.61 17.28
CA VAL A 246 -2.65 -11.70 17.90
C VAL A 246 -2.15 -11.04 19.19
N PRO A 247 -1.42 -11.72 20.10
CA PRO A 247 -0.88 -11.05 21.29
C PRO A 247 -0.01 -9.83 20.98
N ASN A 248 0.73 -9.83 19.86
CA ASN A 248 1.51 -8.67 19.43
C ASN A 248 0.63 -7.48 18.98
N MET A 249 -0.60 -7.74 18.58
CA MET A 249 -1.53 -6.71 18.10
C MET A 249 -2.31 -6.02 19.22
N GLU A 250 -2.44 -6.64 20.40
CA GLU A 250 -3.34 -6.22 21.48
C GLU A 250 -3.13 -4.79 21.94
N VAL A 251 -1.88 -4.42 22.22
CA VAL A 251 -1.53 -3.08 22.71
C VAL A 251 -1.91 -2.00 21.68
N ALA A 252 -1.59 -2.26 20.40
CA ALA A 252 -1.93 -1.34 19.32
C ALA A 252 -3.45 -1.22 19.11
N MET A 253 -4.17 -2.36 19.08
CA MET A 253 -5.63 -2.37 18.95
C MET A 253 -6.31 -1.61 20.09
N LYS A 254 -5.87 -1.86 21.34
CA LYS A 254 -6.40 -1.15 22.51
C LYS A 254 -6.13 0.35 22.44
N ALA A 255 -4.92 0.75 22.07
CA ALA A 255 -4.57 2.16 21.91
C ALA A 255 -5.43 2.87 20.86
N VAL A 256 -5.74 2.19 19.74
CA VAL A 256 -6.62 2.72 18.70
C VAL A 256 -8.04 2.90 19.23
N GLN A 257 -8.60 1.91 19.92
CA GLN A 257 -9.93 1.98 20.53
C GLN A 257 -10.01 3.16 21.53
N ASP A 258 -9.00 3.28 22.39
CA ASP A 258 -8.92 4.35 23.39
C ASP A 258 -8.79 5.76 22.76
N SER A 259 -8.27 5.87 21.54
CA SER A 259 -8.19 7.13 20.80
C SER A 259 -9.50 7.53 20.12
N GLY A 260 -10.50 6.65 20.07
CA GLY A 260 -11.77 6.87 19.38
C GLY A 260 -11.68 6.74 17.85
N ALA A 261 -10.55 6.27 17.31
CA ALA A 261 -10.37 5.97 15.90
C ALA A 261 -10.90 4.58 15.51
N LEU A 262 -11.03 4.32 14.23
CA LEU A 262 -11.41 3.01 13.71
C LEU A 262 -10.26 2.02 13.81
N CYS A 263 -10.46 0.95 14.57
CA CYS A 263 -9.54 -0.18 14.65
C CYS A 263 -9.89 -1.19 13.56
N GLU A 264 -9.08 -1.26 12.52
CA GLU A 264 -9.13 -2.27 11.48
C GLU A 264 -8.10 -3.34 11.79
N ALA A 265 -8.55 -4.47 12.33
CA ALA A 265 -7.67 -5.60 12.61
C ALA A 265 -7.47 -6.45 11.35
N THR A 266 -6.29 -7.02 11.18
CA THR A 266 -5.89 -7.61 9.90
C THR A 266 -5.53 -9.09 10.04
N VAL A 267 -6.03 -9.89 9.10
CA VAL A 267 -5.55 -11.26 8.83
C VAL A 267 -4.63 -11.22 7.61
N CYS A 268 -3.35 -11.56 7.80
CA CYS A 268 -2.40 -11.68 6.71
C CYS A 268 -2.62 -13.00 5.99
N TYR A 269 -2.94 -12.91 4.69
CA TYR A 269 -3.20 -14.07 3.84
C TYR A 269 -1.90 -14.68 3.32
N THR A 270 -1.81 -16.00 3.38
CA THR A 270 -0.74 -16.80 2.76
C THR A 270 -1.25 -18.18 2.38
N GLY A 271 -0.53 -18.88 1.50
CA GLY A 271 -0.92 -20.18 1.02
C GLY A 271 -1.99 -20.14 -0.06
N ASP A 272 -2.83 -21.17 -0.09
CA ASP A 272 -3.97 -21.29 -1.01
C ASP A 272 -5.13 -22.01 -0.30
N VAL A 273 -6.16 -21.27 0.07
CA VAL A 273 -7.35 -21.83 0.75
C VAL A 273 -8.18 -22.76 -0.14
N LEU A 274 -7.88 -22.84 -1.43
CA LEU A 274 -8.53 -23.75 -2.38
C LEU A 274 -7.82 -25.10 -2.47
N ASP A 275 -6.54 -25.20 -2.07
CA ASP A 275 -5.76 -26.43 -2.13
C ASP A 275 -6.14 -27.37 -0.94
N PRO A 276 -6.81 -28.50 -1.19
CA PRO A 276 -7.25 -29.41 -0.13
C PRO A 276 -6.07 -30.15 0.54
N LYS A 277 -4.86 -30.08 -0.04
CA LYS A 277 -3.66 -30.72 0.52
C LYS A 277 -2.97 -29.84 1.56
N ARG A 278 -3.40 -28.58 1.71
CA ARG A 278 -2.85 -27.65 2.70
C ARG A 278 -3.53 -27.86 4.05
N ASP A 279 -2.74 -28.26 5.03
CA ASP A 279 -3.14 -28.45 6.44
C ASP A 279 -2.96 -27.19 7.29
N LYS A 280 -2.10 -26.26 6.84
CA LYS A 280 -1.81 -24.95 7.47
C LYS A 280 -2.46 -23.81 6.66
N TYR A 281 -2.88 -22.76 7.34
CA TYR A 281 -3.54 -21.58 6.73
C TYR A 281 -4.81 -21.94 5.95
N THR A 282 -5.60 -22.82 6.55
CA THR A 282 -6.90 -23.27 6.01
C THR A 282 -7.96 -22.17 6.15
N LEU A 283 -9.11 -22.35 5.48
CA LEU A 283 -10.24 -21.44 5.65
C LEU A 283 -10.68 -21.34 7.12
N LYS A 284 -10.69 -22.48 7.85
CA LYS A 284 -10.98 -22.51 9.28
C LYS A 284 -10.00 -21.68 10.10
N TYR A 285 -8.70 -21.73 9.79
CA TYR A 285 -7.68 -20.90 10.46
C TYR A 285 -8.03 -19.41 10.38
N TYR A 286 -8.39 -18.91 9.19
CA TYR A 286 -8.74 -17.50 9.01
C TYR A 286 -10.04 -17.12 9.70
N VAL A 287 -11.04 -18.01 9.70
CA VAL A 287 -12.30 -17.80 10.41
C VAL A 287 -12.11 -17.74 11.92
N ASP A 288 -11.30 -18.63 12.48
CA ASP A 288 -11.02 -18.65 13.93
C ASP A 288 -10.27 -17.38 14.33
N LEU A 289 -9.27 -16.96 13.55
CA LEU A 289 -8.52 -15.72 13.76
C LEU A 289 -9.43 -14.48 13.68
N ALA A 290 -10.31 -14.41 12.72
CA ALA A 290 -11.26 -13.31 12.57
C ALA A 290 -12.18 -13.17 13.79
N LYS A 291 -12.72 -14.28 14.29
CA LYS A 291 -13.53 -14.31 15.52
C LYS A 291 -12.76 -13.85 16.74
N GLU A 292 -11.47 -14.18 16.82
CA GLU A 292 -10.60 -13.72 17.88
C GLU A 292 -10.38 -12.21 17.84
N LEU A 293 -10.12 -11.64 16.64
CA LEU A 293 -9.94 -10.22 16.46
C LEU A 293 -11.23 -9.43 16.72
N GLU A 294 -12.39 -9.95 16.33
CA GLU A 294 -13.69 -9.36 16.67
C GLU A 294 -13.90 -9.28 18.18
N LYS A 295 -13.63 -10.36 18.92
CA LYS A 295 -13.73 -10.38 20.39
C LYS A 295 -12.83 -9.37 21.08
N ARG A 296 -11.73 -8.97 20.43
CA ARG A 296 -10.80 -7.95 20.92
C ARG A 296 -11.22 -6.52 20.54
N GLY A 297 -12.42 -6.35 19.98
CA GLY A 297 -13.02 -5.03 19.71
C GLY A 297 -12.55 -4.40 18.42
N ALA A 298 -12.17 -5.17 17.40
CA ALA A 298 -11.97 -4.63 16.06
C ALA A 298 -13.30 -4.04 15.53
N HIS A 299 -13.20 -2.90 14.82
CA HIS A 299 -14.35 -2.27 14.15
C HIS A 299 -14.49 -2.78 12.70
N LEU A 300 -13.36 -3.07 12.03
CA LEU A 300 -13.29 -3.65 10.69
C LEU A 300 -12.30 -4.81 10.69
N LEU A 301 -12.48 -5.73 9.75
CA LEU A 301 -11.56 -6.84 9.51
C LEU A 301 -10.95 -6.72 8.12
N ALA A 302 -9.62 -6.56 8.04
CA ALA A 302 -8.92 -6.57 6.77
C ALA A 302 -8.38 -7.96 6.42
N ILE A 303 -8.54 -8.36 5.16
CA ILE A 303 -7.78 -9.43 4.53
C ILE A 303 -6.58 -8.77 3.84
N LYS A 304 -5.37 -9.08 4.26
CA LYS A 304 -4.15 -8.51 3.70
C LYS A 304 -3.36 -9.56 2.91
N ASP A 305 -3.50 -9.50 1.59
CA ASP A 305 -2.70 -10.27 0.65
C ASP A 305 -1.51 -9.42 0.17
N MET A 306 -0.38 -9.57 0.83
CA MET A 306 0.81 -8.73 0.62
C MET A 306 1.56 -9.01 -0.68
N ALA A 307 1.22 -10.07 -1.41
CA ALA A 307 1.99 -10.52 -2.56
C ALA A 307 1.13 -10.89 -3.79
N GLY A 308 -0.18 -10.66 -3.76
CA GLY A 308 -1.07 -11.03 -4.86
C GLY A 308 -1.25 -12.54 -5.01
N LEU A 309 -1.25 -13.28 -3.89
CA LEU A 309 -1.41 -14.74 -3.87
C LEU A 309 -2.87 -15.19 -3.91
N CYS A 310 -3.77 -14.32 -3.44
CA CYS A 310 -5.18 -14.63 -3.28
C CYS A 310 -5.88 -14.63 -4.64
N LYS A 311 -6.03 -15.81 -5.21
CA LYS A 311 -6.73 -16.02 -6.49
C LYS A 311 -8.18 -15.54 -6.41
N PRO A 312 -8.82 -15.13 -7.51
CA PRO A 312 -10.20 -14.61 -7.49
C PRO A 312 -11.19 -15.52 -6.75
N PHE A 313 -11.22 -16.82 -7.07
CA PHE A 313 -12.10 -17.76 -6.37
C PHE A 313 -11.74 -17.97 -4.89
N ALA A 314 -10.46 -17.84 -4.54
CA ALA A 314 -10.02 -17.90 -3.15
C ALA A 314 -10.47 -16.64 -2.39
N ALA A 315 -10.40 -15.47 -3.01
CA ALA A 315 -10.84 -14.20 -2.46
C ALA A 315 -12.36 -14.22 -2.17
N GLY A 316 -13.17 -14.68 -3.13
CA GLY A 316 -14.61 -14.85 -2.93
C GLY A 316 -14.94 -15.83 -1.81
N ARG A 317 -14.29 -17.02 -1.79
CA ARG A 317 -14.51 -18.03 -0.76
C ARG A 317 -14.13 -17.54 0.64
N LEU A 318 -13.00 -16.85 0.74
CA LEU A 318 -12.51 -16.31 2.02
C LEU A 318 -13.38 -15.15 2.50
N ALA A 319 -13.70 -14.19 1.63
CA ALA A 319 -14.57 -13.06 1.96
C ALA A 319 -15.94 -13.54 2.47
N LYS A 320 -16.56 -14.48 1.75
CA LYS A 320 -17.85 -15.07 2.19
C LYS A 320 -17.74 -15.73 3.56
N ALA A 321 -16.74 -16.57 3.77
CA ALA A 321 -16.59 -17.29 5.04
C ALA A 321 -16.37 -16.33 6.23
N LEU A 322 -15.61 -15.27 6.03
CA LEU A 322 -15.37 -14.24 7.06
C LEU A 322 -16.65 -13.40 7.26
N HIS A 323 -17.29 -12.98 6.18
CA HIS A 323 -18.54 -12.24 6.25
C HIS A 323 -19.64 -12.99 7.04
N ASP A 324 -19.76 -14.31 6.82
CA ASP A 324 -20.75 -15.15 7.53
C ASP A 324 -20.33 -15.42 9.00
N ALA A 325 -19.05 -15.33 9.32
CA ALA A 325 -18.51 -15.74 10.63
C ALA A 325 -18.43 -14.61 11.66
N VAL A 326 -18.29 -13.34 11.23
CA VAL A 326 -18.16 -12.17 12.10
C VAL A 326 -19.13 -11.06 11.70
N GLY A 327 -19.46 -10.20 12.66
CA GLY A 327 -20.30 -9.01 12.45
C GLY A 327 -19.59 -7.80 11.83
N LEU A 328 -18.29 -7.91 11.57
CA LEU A 328 -17.44 -6.82 11.09
C LEU A 328 -17.59 -6.62 9.56
N PRO A 329 -17.51 -5.39 9.05
CA PRO A 329 -17.30 -5.15 7.62
C PRO A 329 -15.94 -5.68 7.20
N ILE A 330 -15.88 -6.34 6.03
CA ILE A 330 -14.66 -6.94 5.50
C ILE A 330 -14.00 -5.97 4.53
N HIS A 331 -12.73 -5.71 4.72
CA HIS A 331 -11.90 -4.88 3.85
C HIS A 331 -10.85 -5.75 3.16
N PHE A 332 -10.84 -5.79 1.82
CA PHE A 332 -9.94 -6.66 1.06
C PHE A 332 -8.79 -5.85 0.44
N HIS A 333 -7.56 -6.24 0.78
CA HIS A 333 -6.33 -5.66 0.24
C HIS A 333 -5.53 -6.74 -0.50
N THR A 334 -5.09 -6.43 -1.71
CA THR A 334 -4.19 -7.29 -2.49
C THR A 334 -3.27 -6.46 -3.38
N HIS A 335 -2.19 -7.08 -3.86
CA HIS A 335 -1.28 -6.50 -4.85
C HIS A 335 -1.49 -7.15 -6.22
N ASP A 336 -1.22 -6.38 -7.28
CA ASP A 336 -1.46 -6.82 -8.67
C ASP A 336 -0.26 -7.54 -9.31
N THR A 337 0.60 -8.13 -8.48
CA THR A 337 1.83 -8.82 -8.91
C THR A 337 1.55 -9.94 -9.90
N SER A 338 0.40 -10.61 -9.77
CA SER A 338 -0.05 -11.67 -10.68
C SER A 338 -0.89 -11.16 -11.87
N GLY A 339 -1.28 -9.88 -11.89
CA GLY A 339 -2.24 -9.33 -12.85
C GLY A 339 -3.68 -9.77 -12.62
N ALA A 340 -3.99 -10.40 -11.47
CA ALA A 340 -5.32 -10.93 -11.16
C ALA A 340 -6.04 -10.14 -10.05
N ALA A 341 -5.44 -9.08 -9.52
CA ALA A 341 -5.96 -8.39 -8.34
C ALA A 341 -7.32 -7.74 -8.58
N LEU A 342 -7.57 -7.17 -9.76
CA LEU A 342 -8.88 -6.64 -10.13
C LEU A 342 -9.98 -7.71 -9.98
N ALA A 343 -9.76 -8.90 -10.57
CA ALA A 343 -10.69 -10.00 -10.47
C ALA A 343 -10.87 -10.49 -9.03
N SER A 344 -9.78 -10.52 -8.23
CA SER A 344 -9.84 -10.89 -6.82
C SER A 344 -10.65 -9.89 -5.99
N CYS A 345 -10.50 -8.58 -6.24
CA CYS A 345 -11.30 -7.53 -5.58
C CYS A 345 -12.78 -7.65 -5.92
N LEU A 346 -13.12 -7.84 -7.19
CA LEU A 346 -14.51 -8.01 -7.63
C LEU A 346 -15.14 -9.28 -7.04
N GLU A 347 -14.43 -10.40 -7.01
CA GLU A 347 -14.93 -11.62 -6.39
C GLU A 347 -15.06 -11.49 -4.86
N ALA A 348 -14.13 -10.83 -4.18
CA ALA A 348 -14.26 -10.52 -2.76
C ALA A 348 -15.51 -9.66 -2.48
N ALA A 349 -15.71 -8.59 -3.27
CA ALA A 349 -16.88 -7.70 -3.14
C ALA A 349 -18.20 -8.43 -3.35
N ARG A 350 -18.30 -9.24 -4.41
CA ARG A 350 -19.51 -10.07 -4.70
C ARG A 350 -19.85 -11.04 -3.57
N HIS A 351 -18.88 -11.38 -2.73
CA HIS A 351 -19.02 -12.35 -1.67
C HIS A 351 -18.91 -11.74 -0.25
N GLY A 352 -19.12 -10.42 -0.12
CA GLY A 352 -19.33 -9.78 1.16
C GLY A 352 -18.18 -8.93 1.68
N ALA A 353 -17.14 -8.65 0.87
CA ALA A 353 -16.23 -7.57 1.19
C ALA A 353 -16.95 -6.23 1.00
N SER A 354 -16.92 -5.40 2.05
CA SER A 354 -17.57 -4.09 2.06
C SER A 354 -16.68 -2.99 1.45
N VAL A 355 -15.36 -3.18 1.51
CA VAL A 355 -14.36 -2.22 1.03
C VAL A 355 -13.23 -2.98 0.33
N VAL A 356 -12.64 -2.41 -0.71
CA VAL A 356 -11.43 -2.92 -1.35
C VAL A 356 -10.39 -1.82 -1.55
N ASP A 357 -9.11 -2.18 -1.51
CA ASP A 357 -7.99 -1.29 -1.80
C ASP A 357 -7.71 -1.24 -3.30
N ALA A 358 -7.45 -0.04 -3.80
CA ALA A 358 -7.08 0.22 -5.18
C ALA A 358 -6.08 1.39 -5.25
N ALA A 359 -5.57 1.67 -6.43
CA ALA A 359 -4.72 2.82 -6.67
C ALA A 359 -5.19 3.58 -7.92
N MET A 360 -5.00 4.90 -7.94
CA MET A 360 -5.24 5.73 -9.12
C MET A 360 -4.46 5.17 -10.33
N ALA A 361 -5.03 5.25 -11.52
CA ALA A 361 -4.52 4.62 -12.74
C ALA A 361 -3.00 4.80 -12.98
N PRO A 362 -2.38 5.98 -12.76
CA PRO A 362 -0.93 6.15 -12.95
C PRO A 362 -0.05 5.36 -11.98
N PHE A 363 -0.62 4.91 -10.85
CA PHE A 363 0.07 4.18 -9.78
C PHE A 363 -0.48 2.77 -9.56
N ALA A 364 -1.30 2.29 -10.46
CA ALA A 364 -1.92 0.96 -10.39
C ALA A 364 -1.10 -0.12 -11.10
N GLY A 365 -1.36 -1.38 -10.75
CA GLY A 365 -0.76 -2.54 -11.41
C GLY A 365 0.66 -2.88 -10.93
N LEU A 366 1.26 -3.89 -11.56
CA LEU A 366 2.56 -4.44 -11.20
C LEU A 366 2.61 -4.86 -9.72
N THR A 367 3.51 -4.30 -8.93
CA THR A 367 3.63 -4.56 -7.49
C THR A 367 2.72 -3.67 -6.63
N SER A 368 1.95 -2.78 -7.24
CA SER A 368 0.95 -1.92 -6.59
C SER A 368 -0.42 -2.61 -6.51
N GLN A 369 -1.45 -1.86 -6.15
CA GLN A 369 -2.83 -2.30 -6.09
C GLN A 369 -3.50 -2.27 -7.48
N PRO A 370 -4.68 -2.91 -7.64
CA PRO A 370 -5.43 -2.84 -8.90
C PRO A 370 -5.89 -1.41 -9.21
N ASN A 371 -6.19 -1.17 -10.48
CA ASN A 371 -6.63 0.13 -10.96
C ASN A 371 -8.00 0.52 -10.39
N LEU A 372 -8.07 1.63 -9.67
CA LEU A 372 -9.28 2.17 -9.05
C LEU A 372 -10.36 2.45 -10.09
N ASN A 373 -10.02 3.15 -11.18
CA ASN A 373 -10.97 3.49 -12.24
C ASN A 373 -11.58 2.24 -12.88
N ALA A 374 -10.80 1.14 -13.01
CA ALA A 374 -11.29 -0.13 -13.53
C ALA A 374 -12.30 -0.80 -12.58
N ILE A 375 -12.13 -0.68 -11.25
CA ILE A 375 -13.11 -1.19 -10.29
C ILE A 375 -14.39 -0.36 -10.35
N VAL A 376 -14.27 0.97 -10.38
CA VAL A 376 -15.42 1.90 -10.50
C VAL A 376 -16.25 1.54 -11.72
N GLU A 377 -15.61 1.40 -12.88
CA GLU A 377 -16.31 1.09 -14.13
C GLU A 377 -16.89 -0.34 -14.14
N ALA A 378 -16.18 -1.32 -13.58
CA ALA A 378 -16.65 -2.71 -13.50
C ALA A 378 -17.87 -2.87 -12.57
N THR A 379 -18.05 -2.00 -11.59
CA THR A 379 -19.16 -2.05 -10.63
C THR A 379 -20.31 -1.11 -11.01
N ARG A 380 -20.14 -0.24 -11.98
CA ARG A 380 -21.14 0.74 -12.43
C ARG A 380 -22.46 0.05 -12.81
N ASN A 381 -23.56 0.62 -12.36
CA ASN A 381 -24.94 0.09 -12.58
C ASN A 381 -25.19 -1.33 -12.02
N THR A 382 -24.39 -1.76 -11.05
CA THR A 382 -24.63 -3.01 -10.30
C THR A 382 -25.01 -2.71 -8.84
N ASP A 383 -25.32 -3.73 -8.06
CA ASP A 383 -25.54 -3.58 -6.60
C ASP A 383 -24.28 -3.10 -5.86
N LEU A 384 -23.11 -3.22 -6.48
CA LEU A 384 -21.80 -2.81 -5.94
C LEU A 384 -21.37 -1.43 -6.43
N ASP A 385 -22.21 -0.72 -7.17
CA ASP A 385 -21.86 0.60 -7.73
C ASP A 385 -21.32 1.52 -6.66
N THR A 386 -20.11 2.02 -6.88
CA THR A 386 -19.39 2.88 -5.92
C THR A 386 -19.91 4.31 -5.86
N GLY A 387 -20.64 4.71 -6.91
CA GLY A 387 -21.09 6.10 -7.11
C GLY A 387 -19.97 7.09 -7.43
N LEU A 388 -18.74 6.62 -7.65
CA LEU A 388 -17.61 7.47 -8.05
C LEU A 388 -17.61 7.70 -9.55
N ASP A 389 -17.13 8.88 -9.95
CA ASP A 389 -16.84 9.20 -11.34
C ASP A 389 -15.42 8.69 -11.68
N PRO A 390 -15.25 7.85 -12.74
CA PRO A 390 -13.93 7.37 -13.13
C PRO A 390 -13.09 8.41 -13.89
N GLU A 391 -13.65 9.55 -14.32
CA GLU A 391 -12.93 10.65 -14.98
C GLU A 391 -12.34 11.61 -13.95
#